data_ffc24e3da7da8849d52b606a02b46efd
#
_entry.id   ffc24e3da7da8849d52b606a02b46efd
#
_cell.length_a   1.000
_cell.length_b   1.000
_cell.length_c   1.000
_cell.angle_alpha   90.00
_cell.angle_beta   90.00
_cell.angle_gamma   90.00
#
_symmetry.space_group_name_H-M   'P 1'
#
loop_
_entity.id
_entity.type
_entity.pdbx_description
1 polymer ?
#
loop_
_entity_poly.entity_id
_entity_poly.type
_entity_poly.pdbx_seq_one_letter_code
_entity_poly.pdbx_strand_id
1 'polypeptide(L)'
;MRHATFAALVLALITHAGAQAQPRSVVLIIGDGFDDQHVTMGRNYLAGQSGALLLDQLPVRGAVQVETVDADGRPIYVADSANTATSLATGAITQISRIGKNGNDESVPTVLEAAADAGYKTGIVSTASVTDASPAAFAAHVTIRACENPVTIRGGVKYGVTFAGCPEDLVENGGAGSIAEQLAVSPVDVILGGGMEHFVAQHETQPTAQPQPERV
;
A
#
# COMPACT_ATOMS: atom_id res chain seq x y z
N MET A 1 -67.78 24.96 2.99
CA MET A 1 -66.82 25.03 1.86
C MET A 1 -65.46 25.49 2.37
N ARG A 2 -64.68 24.63 3.03
CA ARG A 2 -63.30 24.91 3.56
C ARG A 2 -62.62 23.61 4.00
N HIS A 3 -62.40 22.63 3.13
CA HIS A 3 -61.58 21.44 3.43
C HIS A 3 -60.88 20.81 2.19
N ALA A 4 -60.54 21.59 1.17
CA ALA A 4 -59.95 21.03 -0.07
C ALA A 4 -58.56 21.52 -0.39
N THR A 5 -57.83 22.18 0.52
CA THR A 5 -56.54 22.83 0.17
C THR A 5 -55.34 22.31 0.98
N PHE A 6 -55.48 21.24 1.75
CA PHE A 6 -54.37 20.71 2.57
C PHE A 6 -53.74 19.38 2.08
N ALA A 7 -54.29 18.78 1.03
CA ALA A 7 -53.81 17.48 0.53
C ALA A 7 -52.71 17.61 -0.58
N ALA A 8 -52.46 18.78 -1.11
CA ALA A 8 -51.53 18.96 -2.24
C ALA A 8 -50.08 19.30 -1.83
N LEU A 9 -49.79 19.57 -0.55
CA LEU A 9 -48.47 20.02 -0.09
C LEU A 9 -47.61 18.91 0.50
N VAL A 10 -48.12 17.69 0.68
CA VAL A 10 -47.36 16.56 1.29
C VAL A 10 -46.74 15.62 0.24
N LEU A 11 -47.12 15.74 -1.04
CA LEU A 11 -46.66 14.83 -2.09
C LEU A 11 -45.43 15.33 -2.88
N ALA A 12 -44.88 16.50 -2.55
CA ALA A 12 -43.73 17.10 -3.25
C ALA A 12 -42.35 16.87 -2.56
N LEU A 13 -42.32 16.08 -1.49
CA LEU A 13 -41.12 15.95 -0.65
C LEU A 13 -40.42 14.56 -0.71
N ILE A 14 -40.82 13.66 -1.61
CA ILE A 14 -40.25 12.32 -1.70
C ILE A 14 -39.70 11.99 -3.11
N THR A 15 -39.05 12.90 -3.75
CA THR A 15 -38.23 12.57 -4.92
C THR A 15 -36.88 13.27 -4.87
N HIS A 16 -36.22 13.20 -3.73
CA HIS A 16 -34.77 13.17 -3.77
C HIS A 16 -34.39 11.69 -3.97
N ALA A 17 -34.61 11.19 -5.19
CA ALA A 17 -33.86 10.07 -5.68
C ALA A 17 -32.40 10.50 -5.51
N GLY A 18 -31.72 9.95 -4.52
CA GLY A 18 -30.30 10.16 -4.34
C GLY A 18 -29.64 9.88 -5.70
N ALA A 19 -29.05 10.90 -6.28
CA ALA A 19 -28.17 10.70 -7.41
C ALA A 19 -27.13 9.70 -6.91
N GLN A 20 -27.28 8.41 -7.27
CA GLN A 20 -26.26 7.43 -7.04
C GLN A 20 -25.04 7.99 -7.76
N ALA A 21 -24.07 8.45 -6.97
CA ALA A 21 -22.81 8.86 -7.51
C ALA A 21 -22.29 7.67 -8.32
N GLN A 22 -22.07 7.86 -9.61
CA GLN A 22 -21.48 6.86 -10.47
C GLN A 22 -20.19 6.38 -9.79
N PRO A 23 -19.93 5.08 -9.70
CA PRO A 23 -18.72 4.56 -9.10
C PRO A 23 -17.52 5.19 -9.82
N ARG A 24 -16.74 5.96 -9.11
CA ARG A 24 -15.54 6.60 -9.65
C ARG A 24 -14.40 5.61 -9.54
N SER A 25 -13.71 5.35 -10.64
CA SER A 25 -12.45 4.64 -10.60
C SER A 25 -11.38 5.55 -9.98
N VAL A 26 -10.59 4.99 -9.06
CA VAL A 26 -9.45 5.67 -8.44
C VAL A 26 -8.19 4.93 -8.83
N VAL A 27 -7.20 5.65 -9.29
CA VAL A 27 -5.84 5.14 -9.56
C VAL A 27 -4.89 5.89 -8.66
N LEU A 28 -4.25 5.18 -7.73
CA LEU A 28 -3.18 5.72 -6.89
C LEU A 28 -1.84 5.30 -7.49
N ILE A 29 -1.00 6.27 -7.82
CA ILE A 29 0.35 6.04 -8.35
C ILE A 29 1.35 6.50 -7.30
N ILE A 30 2.19 5.58 -6.83
CA ILE A 30 3.24 5.83 -5.84
C ILE A 30 4.59 5.73 -6.52
N GLY A 31 5.36 6.80 -6.51
CA GLY A 31 6.76 6.80 -6.91
C GLY A 31 7.62 6.62 -5.67
N ASP A 32 8.03 5.38 -5.37
CA ASP A 32 8.88 5.09 -4.21
C ASP A 32 10.27 5.70 -4.39
N GLY A 33 10.70 6.51 -3.42
CA GLY A 33 11.93 7.30 -3.49
C GLY A 33 11.91 8.46 -4.49
N PHE A 34 10.74 8.79 -5.05
CA PHE A 34 10.57 9.83 -6.04
C PHE A 34 10.28 11.19 -5.39
N ASP A 35 10.98 12.22 -5.80
CA ASP A 35 10.89 13.58 -5.25
C ASP A 35 10.89 14.68 -6.34
N ASP A 36 10.85 15.94 -5.93
CA ASP A 36 10.87 17.11 -6.82
C ASP A 36 12.15 17.21 -7.68
N GLN A 37 13.27 16.67 -7.21
CA GLN A 37 14.51 16.62 -7.96
C GLN A 37 14.40 15.66 -9.15
N HIS A 38 13.75 14.52 -8.95
CA HIS A 38 13.45 13.57 -10.03
C HIS A 38 12.52 14.19 -11.07
N VAL A 39 11.48 14.92 -10.63
CA VAL A 39 10.60 15.67 -11.55
C VAL A 39 11.40 16.70 -12.36
N THR A 40 12.28 17.43 -11.70
CA THR A 40 13.13 18.46 -12.34
C THR A 40 14.08 17.85 -13.35
N MET A 41 14.78 16.76 -12.98
CA MET A 41 15.67 16.05 -13.91
C MET A 41 14.89 15.46 -15.09
N GLY A 42 13.77 14.83 -14.82
CA GLY A 42 12.90 14.26 -15.86
C GLY A 42 12.37 15.31 -16.81
N ARG A 43 11.96 16.47 -16.32
CA ARG A 43 11.52 17.60 -17.14
C ARG A 43 12.64 18.09 -18.06
N ASN A 44 13.81 18.33 -17.50
CA ASN A 44 14.96 18.80 -18.27
C ASN A 44 15.40 17.80 -19.35
N TYR A 45 15.37 16.51 -19.02
CA TYR A 45 15.77 15.45 -19.94
C TYR A 45 14.74 15.22 -21.05
N LEU A 46 13.45 15.15 -20.73
CA LEU A 46 12.38 14.79 -21.67
C LEU A 46 11.84 15.98 -22.45
N ALA A 47 11.74 17.15 -21.83
CA ALA A 47 11.05 18.31 -22.38
C ALA A 47 11.93 19.54 -22.56
N GLY A 48 13.20 19.49 -22.14
CA GLY A 48 14.15 20.61 -22.23
C GLY A 48 13.83 21.76 -21.28
N GLN A 49 14.60 22.84 -21.38
CA GLN A 49 14.60 23.97 -20.46
C GLN A 49 13.21 24.65 -20.28
N SER A 50 12.43 24.71 -21.35
CA SER A 50 11.11 25.39 -21.36
C SER A 50 9.94 24.43 -21.45
N GLY A 51 10.17 23.12 -21.38
CA GLY A 51 9.14 22.13 -21.48
C GLY A 51 8.41 21.85 -20.17
N ALA A 52 7.30 21.11 -20.26
CA ALA A 52 6.52 20.68 -19.12
C ALA A 52 6.24 19.18 -19.21
N LEU A 53 6.21 18.51 -18.07
CA LEU A 53 5.73 17.14 -17.92
C LEU A 53 4.21 17.14 -17.70
N LEU A 54 3.57 15.99 -17.89
CA LEU A 54 2.16 15.79 -17.53
C LEU A 54 1.91 16.10 -16.05
N LEU A 55 2.86 15.75 -15.17
CA LEU A 55 2.81 16.06 -13.73
C LEU A 55 2.71 17.58 -13.46
N ASP A 56 3.31 18.41 -14.29
CA ASP A 56 3.27 19.87 -14.16
C ASP A 56 1.88 20.44 -14.49
N GLN A 57 1.05 19.68 -15.19
CA GLN A 57 -0.27 20.05 -15.68
C GLN A 57 -1.41 19.54 -14.75
N LEU A 58 -1.07 18.80 -13.69
CA LEU A 58 -2.09 18.33 -12.75
C LEU A 58 -2.79 19.52 -12.07
N PRO A 59 -4.12 19.50 -11.98
CA PRO A 59 -4.91 20.64 -11.52
C PRO A 59 -4.77 20.90 -10.01
N VAL A 60 -4.33 19.89 -9.25
CA VAL A 60 -4.18 19.99 -7.79
C VAL A 60 -2.83 19.46 -7.39
N ARG A 61 -2.15 20.17 -6.52
CA ARG A 61 -0.91 19.76 -5.86
C ARG A 61 -1.05 19.90 -4.36
N GLY A 62 -0.37 19.06 -3.60
CA GLY A 62 -0.34 19.10 -2.16
C GLY A 62 1.03 18.68 -1.63
N ALA A 63 1.25 18.92 -0.35
CA ALA A 63 2.38 18.40 0.39
C ALA A 63 1.85 17.52 1.54
N VAL A 64 2.55 16.43 1.82
CA VAL A 64 2.23 15.53 2.92
C VAL A 64 3.39 15.58 3.91
N GLN A 65 3.07 15.83 5.18
CA GLN A 65 4.04 15.64 6.25
C GLN A 65 4.17 14.14 6.51
N VAL A 66 5.37 13.62 6.36
CA VAL A 66 5.65 12.21 6.69
C VAL A 66 5.96 12.11 8.16
N GLU A 67 5.23 11.26 8.85
CA GLU A 67 5.44 10.98 10.27
C GLU A 67 5.73 9.49 10.46
N THR A 68 6.67 9.20 11.36
CA THR A 68 7.00 7.85 11.82
C THR A 68 7.40 7.90 13.28
N VAL A 69 7.22 6.80 13.99
CA VAL A 69 7.47 6.71 15.43
C VAL A 69 8.39 5.53 15.74
N ASP A 70 9.04 5.60 16.90
CA ASP A 70 9.72 4.46 17.51
C ASP A 70 8.73 3.57 18.29
N ALA A 71 9.25 2.53 18.94
CA ALA A 71 8.44 1.60 19.73
C ALA A 71 7.78 2.24 20.98
N ASP A 72 8.29 3.39 21.42
CA ASP A 72 7.71 4.16 22.53
C ASP A 72 6.68 5.21 22.03
N GLY A 73 6.40 5.26 20.73
CA GLY A 73 5.52 6.23 20.10
C GLY A 73 6.13 7.62 19.92
N ARG A 74 7.45 7.76 20.06
CA ARG A 74 8.13 9.05 19.88
C ARG A 74 8.44 9.29 18.40
N PRO A 75 8.22 10.50 17.87
CA PRO A 75 8.55 10.82 16.49
C PRO A 75 10.05 10.61 16.20
N ILE A 76 10.32 10.01 15.03
CA ILE A 76 11.67 9.86 14.48
C ILE A 76 11.76 10.51 13.10
N TYR A 77 12.98 10.94 12.71
CA TYR A 77 13.17 11.79 11.52
C TYR A 77 13.16 11.03 10.19
N VAL A 78 13.41 9.74 10.20
CA VAL A 78 13.60 8.96 8.97
C VAL A 78 12.53 7.89 8.88
N ALA A 79 11.76 7.94 7.82
CA ALA A 79 10.77 6.93 7.44
C ALA A 79 11.38 5.91 6.47
N ASP A 80 10.69 4.80 6.25
CA ASP A 80 10.95 3.87 5.16
C ASP A 80 9.71 3.67 4.29
N SER A 81 9.83 2.93 3.18
CA SER A 81 8.71 2.66 2.27
C SER A 81 7.57 1.91 2.97
N ALA A 82 7.87 1.07 3.96
CA ALA A 82 6.87 0.25 4.63
C ALA A 82 5.91 1.11 5.47
N ASN A 83 6.46 1.93 6.37
CA ASN A 83 5.62 2.76 7.22
C ASN A 83 4.92 3.88 6.45
N THR A 84 5.55 4.46 5.43
CA THR A 84 4.91 5.49 4.61
C THR A 84 3.80 4.93 3.73
N ALA A 85 4.00 3.77 3.08
CA ALA A 85 2.94 3.12 2.33
C ALA A 85 1.80 2.65 3.25
N THR A 86 2.11 2.15 4.45
CA THR A 86 1.09 1.82 5.46
C THR A 86 0.28 3.04 5.85
N SER A 87 0.93 4.20 6.08
CA SER A 87 0.21 5.44 6.38
C SER A 87 -0.68 5.90 5.22
N LEU A 88 -0.24 5.75 3.97
CA LEU A 88 -1.05 6.03 2.78
C LEU A 88 -2.23 5.07 2.64
N ALA A 89 -2.03 3.79 2.96
CA ALA A 89 -3.06 2.77 2.83
C ALA A 89 -4.10 2.80 3.94
N THR A 90 -3.72 3.20 5.16
CA THR A 90 -4.57 3.05 6.36
C THR A 90 -4.91 4.37 7.05
N GLY A 91 -4.15 5.43 6.80
CA GLY A 91 -4.23 6.70 7.56
C GLY A 91 -3.58 6.62 8.95
N ALA A 92 -2.93 5.51 9.31
CA ALA A 92 -2.30 5.33 10.61
C ALA A 92 -0.81 5.69 10.58
N ILE A 93 -0.32 6.38 11.61
CA ILE A 93 1.11 6.55 11.84
C ILE A 93 1.66 5.25 12.44
N THR A 94 2.83 4.81 11.97
CA THR A 94 3.42 3.54 12.40
C THR A 94 4.93 3.60 12.47
N GLN A 95 5.52 2.52 12.96
CA GLN A 95 6.96 2.34 13.07
C GLN A 95 7.58 1.94 11.73
N ILE A 96 8.89 2.15 11.59
CA ILE A 96 9.68 1.64 10.45
C ILE A 96 9.42 0.13 10.26
N SER A 97 9.43 -0.31 9.01
CA SER A 97 9.25 -1.70 8.56
C SER A 97 7.85 -2.30 8.73
N ARG A 98 6.90 -1.61 9.33
CA ARG A 98 5.52 -2.10 9.51
C ARG A 98 4.75 -2.09 8.19
N ILE A 99 4.03 -3.15 7.93
CA ILE A 99 3.14 -3.33 6.79
C ILE A 99 1.71 -3.48 7.32
N GLY A 100 0.80 -2.58 6.97
CA GLY A 100 -0.61 -2.65 7.33
C GLY A 100 -0.90 -2.63 8.85
N LYS A 101 0.07 -2.26 9.68
CA LYS A 101 -0.05 -2.21 11.15
C LYS A 101 0.17 -0.80 11.66
N ASN A 102 -0.53 -0.44 12.75
CA ASN A 102 -0.34 0.84 13.44
C ASN A 102 0.90 0.84 14.36
N GLY A 103 1.12 1.93 15.09
CA GLY A 103 2.25 2.08 16.02
C GLY A 103 2.25 1.10 17.18
N ASN A 104 1.13 0.44 17.47
CA ASN A 104 0.97 -0.58 18.52
C ASN A 104 1.07 -2.01 17.96
N ASP A 105 1.50 -2.19 16.72
CA ASP A 105 1.55 -3.47 16.02
C ASP A 105 0.17 -4.15 15.78
N GLU A 106 -0.92 -3.40 15.86
CA GLU A 106 -2.26 -3.87 15.52
C GLU A 106 -2.51 -3.73 14.02
N SER A 107 -3.09 -4.75 13.39
CA SER A 107 -3.52 -4.70 11.99
C SER A 107 -4.62 -3.66 11.79
N VAL A 108 -4.48 -2.81 10.77
CA VAL A 108 -5.43 -1.73 10.46
C VAL A 108 -5.97 -1.96 9.04
N PRO A 109 -7.30 -1.96 8.85
CA PRO A 109 -7.88 -2.10 7.52
C PRO A 109 -7.32 -1.06 6.54
N THR A 110 -6.99 -1.52 5.34
CA THR A 110 -6.48 -0.65 4.28
C THR A 110 -7.61 -0.08 3.43
N VAL A 111 -7.34 1.02 2.73
CA VAL A 111 -8.31 1.58 1.77
C VAL A 111 -8.66 0.60 0.65
N LEU A 112 -7.74 -0.30 0.27
CA LEU A 112 -7.99 -1.31 -0.75
C LEU A 112 -8.92 -2.40 -0.23
N GLU A 113 -8.70 -2.89 0.99
CA GLU A 113 -9.59 -3.85 1.65
C GLU A 113 -10.99 -3.24 1.84
N ALA A 114 -11.07 -2.01 2.33
CA ALA A 114 -12.34 -1.30 2.48
C ALA A 114 -13.07 -1.12 1.13
N ALA A 115 -12.34 -0.91 0.04
CA ALA A 115 -12.92 -0.84 -1.30
C ALA A 115 -13.45 -2.20 -1.75
N ALA A 116 -12.70 -3.28 -1.51
CA ALA A 116 -13.13 -4.64 -1.83
C ALA A 116 -14.41 -5.01 -1.05
N ASP A 117 -14.44 -4.71 0.25
CA ASP A 117 -15.61 -4.93 1.12
C ASP A 117 -16.84 -4.14 0.66
N ALA A 118 -16.62 -2.95 0.09
CA ALA A 118 -17.66 -2.14 -0.52
C ALA A 118 -18.09 -2.62 -1.93
N GLY A 119 -17.51 -3.71 -2.43
CA GLY A 119 -17.84 -4.32 -3.71
C GLY A 119 -17.15 -3.70 -4.93
N TYR A 120 -16.15 -2.85 -4.73
CA TYR A 120 -15.32 -2.34 -5.83
C TYR A 120 -14.35 -3.42 -6.31
N LYS A 121 -14.00 -3.34 -7.60
CA LYS A 121 -12.89 -4.11 -8.14
C LYS A 121 -11.57 -3.44 -7.76
N THR A 122 -10.63 -4.24 -7.29
CA THR A 122 -9.36 -3.75 -6.75
C THR A 122 -8.17 -4.38 -7.46
N GLY A 123 -7.04 -3.68 -7.46
CA GLY A 123 -5.83 -4.20 -8.08
C GLY A 123 -4.56 -3.53 -7.56
N ILE A 124 -3.49 -4.31 -7.60
CA ILE A 124 -2.13 -3.90 -7.29
C ILE A 124 -1.25 -4.15 -8.50
N VAL A 125 -0.52 -3.14 -8.94
CA VAL A 125 0.48 -3.24 -10.00
C VAL A 125 1.79 -2.63 -9.51
N SER A 126 2.89 -3.36 -9.62
CA SER A 126 4.20 -2.90 -9.17
C SER A 126 5.29 -3.23 -10.18
N THR A 127 6.30 -2.39 -10.28
CA THR A 127 7.55 -2.67 -11.01
C THR A 127 8.56 -3.45 -10.15
N ALA A 128 8.30 -3.57 -8.84
CA ALA A 128 9.06 -4.39 -7.89
C ALA A 128 8.35 -5.72 -7.61
N SER A 129 8.83 -6.49 -6.64
CA SER A 129 8.07 -7.61 -6.07
C SER A 129 6.74 -7.12 -5.51
N VAL A 130 5.65 -7.85 -5.72
CA VAL A 130 4.35 -7.53 -5.11
C VAL A 130 4.35 -7.76 -3.58
N THR A 131 5.35 -8.48 -3.07
CA THR A 131 5.58 -8.67 -1.64
C THR A 131 6.46 -7.58 -1.02
N ASP A 132 7.07 -6.70 -1.83
CA ASP A 132 7.81 -5.57 -1.28
C ASP A 132 6.87 -4.53 -0.64
N ALA A 133 7.44 -3.64 0.14
CA ALA A 133 6.73 -2.81 1.10
C ALA A 133 5.58 -1.98 0.51
N SER A 134 5.84 -1.24 -0.58
CA SER A 134 4.84 -0.31 -1.14
C SER A 134 3.58 -1.01 -1.64
N PRO A 135 3.64 -2.09 -2.45
CA PRO A 135 2.45 -2.82 -2.84
C PRO A 135 1.83 -3.63 -1.70
N ALA A 136 2.65 -4.29 -0.85
CA ALA A 136 2.18 -5.13 0.24
C ALA A 136 1.35 -4.36 1.28
N ALA A 137 1.70 -3.10 1.56
CA ALA A 137 1.03 -2.28 2.57
C ALA A 137 -0.46 -2.03 2.28
N PHE A 138 -0.94 -2.33 1.09
CA PHE A 138 -2.34 -2.17 0.71
C PHE A 138 -3.19 -3.43 0.91
N ALA A 139 -2.57 -4.62 1.13
CA ALA A 139 -3.31 -5.89 1.22
C ALA A 139 -2.65 -6.94 2.12
N ALA A 140 -1.72 -6.54 2.99
CA ALA A 140 -1.07 -7.44 3.95
C ALA A 140 -0.75 -6.71 5.27
N HIS A 141 -0.55 -7.50 6.34
CA HIS A 141 -0.31 -7.01 7.69
C HIS A 141 0.79 -7.83 8.35
N VAL A 142 2.01 -7.31 8.37
CA VAL A 142 3.15 -7.96 9.06
C VAL A 142 4.00 -6.94 9.79
N THR A 143 4.66 -7.39 10.85
CA THR A 143 5.48 -6.56 11.74
C THR A 143 6.77 -6.09 11.06
N ILE A 144 7.33 -6.90 10.15
CA ILE A 144 8.55 -6.56 9.43
C ILE A 144 8.36 -6.81 7.93
N ARG A 145 8.61 -5.80 7.10
CA ARG A 145 8.52 -5.87 5.63
C ARG A 145 9.32 -7.01 4.99
N ALA A 146 10.33 -7.54 5.70
CA ALA A 146 11.13 -8.66 5.23
C ALA A 146 10.45 -10.03 5.40
N CYS A 147 9.29 -10.10 6.07
CA CYS A 147 8.49 -11.31 6.25
C CYS A 147 7.67 -11.63 5.01
N GLU A 148 8.33 -11.73 3.85
CA GLU A 148 7.68 -11.80 2.54
C GLU A 148 7.06 -13.15 2.21
N ASN A 149 7.62 -14.25 2.74
CA ASN A 149 7.19 -15.62 2.42
C ASN A 149 7.31 -16.56 3.64
N PRO A 150 6.81 -17.81 3.55
CA PRO A 150 6.81 -18.76 4.67
C PRO A 150 8.20 -19.10 5.23
N VAL A 151 9.28 -18.83 4.51
CA VAL A 151 10.66 -19.02 4.98
C VAL A 151 11.13 -17.76 5.71
N THR A 152 11.04 -16.60 5.05
CA THR A 152 11.57 -15.34 5.60
C THR A 152 10.76 -14.83 6.79
N ILE A 153 9.49 -15.21 6.93
CA ILE A 153 8.70 -14.87 8.13
C ILE A 153 9.32 -15.45 9.43
N ARG A 154 10.14 -16.48 9.33
CA ARG A 154 10.87 -17.09 10.47
C ARG A 154 12.21 -16.41 10.76
N GLY A 155 12.56 -15.38 10.01
CA GLY A 155 13.81 -14.64 10.11
C GLY A 155 14.78 -14.96 8.96
N GLY A 156 15.86 -14.21 8.92
CA GLY A 156 16.87 -14.38 7.86
C GLY A 156 17.74 -13.16 7.68
N VAL A 157 18.24 -13.00 6.45
CA VAL A 157 19.05 -11.85 6.05
C VAL A 157 18.40 -11.20 4.83
N LYS A 158 18.11 -9.91 4.91
CA LYS A 158 17.64 -9.12 3.77
C LYS A 158 18.47 -7.82 3.68
N TYR A 159 18.93 -7.49 2.47
CA TYR A 159 19.81 -6.32 2.23
C TYR A 159 21.07 -6.32 3.11
N GLY A 160 21.61 -7.49 3.44
CA GLY A 160 22.78 -7.63 4.32
C GLY A 160 22.48 -7.43 5.82
N VAL A 161 21.23 -7.25 6.22
CA VAL A 161 20.81 -7.09 7.61
C VAL A 161 20.09 -8.35 8.10
N THR A 162 20.53 -8.88 9.23
CA THR A 162 19.85 -10.00 9.90
C THR A 162 18.61 -9.49 10.65
N PHE A 163 17.49 -10.20 10.52
CA PHE A 163 16.25 -9.90 11.24
C PHE A 163 15.67 -11.16 11.87
N ALA A 164 14.92 -10.99 12.96
CA ALA A 164 14.42 -12.08 13.79
C ALA A 164 13.17 -12.79 13.23
N GLY A 165 12.58 -12.27 12.14
CA GLY A 165 11.29 -12.73 11.64
C GLY A 165 10.10 -12.04 12.31
N CYS A 166 8.91 -12.57 12.04
CA CYS A 166 7.63 -12.06 12.54
C CYS A 166 6.89 -13.20 13.25
N PRO A 167 7.32 -13.61 14.46
CA PRO A 167 6.75 -14.78 15.13
C PRO A 167 5.26 -14.61 15.46
N GLU A 168 4.81 -13.39 15.73
CA GLU A 168 3.41 -13.05 15.99
C GLU A 168 2.52 -13.14 14.74
N ASP A 169 3.11 -13.02 13.55
CA ASP A 169 2.40 -13.09 12.28
C ASP A 169 2.34 -14.53 11.71
N LEU A 170 3.06 -15.49 12.31
CA LEU A 170 3.03 -16.90 11.91
C LEU A 170 1.62 -17.50 12.07
N VAL A 171 1.17 -18.27 11.09
CA VAL A 171 -0.15 -18.95 11.11
C VAL A 171 -0.28 -19.88 12.32
N GLU A 172 0.77 -20.62 12.66
CA GLU A 172 0.78 -21.51 13.83
C GLU A 172 0.65 -20.77 15.18
N ASN A 173 0.95 -19.47 15.20
CA ASN A 173 0.80 -18.61 16.37
C ASN A 173 -0.51 -17.79 16.35
N GLY A 174 -1.39 -18.04 15.35
CA GLY A 174 -2.65 -17.33 15.17
C GLY A 174 -2.55 -16.06 14.33
N GLY A 175 -1.40 -15.80 13.72
CA GLY A 175 -1.18 -14.69 12.79
C GLY A 175 -1.72 -14.99 11.38
N ALA A 176 -1.67 -14.00 10.51
CA ALA A 176 -2.18 -14.08 9.14
C ALA A 176 -1.19 -14.70 8.13
N GLY A 177 0.01 -15.04 8.56
CA GLY A 177 1.09 -15.54 7.69
C GLY A 177 1.95 -14.43 7.10
N SER A 178 2.87 -14.84 6.24
CA SER A 178 3.74 -13.96 5.48
C SER A 178 2.97 -13.09 4.49
N ILE A 179 3.62 -12.05 3.95
CA ILE A 179 3.02 -11.19 2.91
C ILE A 179 2.49 -12.02 1.74
N ALA A 180 3.27 -13.00 1.23
CA ALA A 180 2.85 -13.84 0.11
C ALA A 180 1.63 -14.70 0.45
N GLU A 181 1.56 -15.28 1.66
CA GLU A 181 0.40 -16.05 2.11
C GLU A 181 -0.85 -15.18 2.19
N GLN A 182 -0.73 -13.97 2.72
CA GLN A 182 -1.85 -13.02 2.80
C GLN A 182 -2.31 -12.56 1.42
N LEU A 183 -1.38 -12.19 0.52
CA LEU A 183 -1.72 -11.79 -0.85
C LEU A 183 -2.40 -12.92 -1.63
N ALA A 184 -1.98 -14.18 -1.43
CA ALA A 184 -2.56 -15.33 -2.13
C ALA A 184 -4.04 -15.57 -1.80
N VAL A 185 -4.51 -15.13 -0.63
CA VAL A 185 -5.90 -15.29 -0.18
C VAL A 185 -6.64 -13.95 -0.09
N SER A 186 -6.00 -12.85 -0.47
CA SER A 186 -6.56 -11.50 -0.41
C SER A 186 -7.75 -11.34 -1.36
N PRO A 187 -8.68 -10.40 -1.08
CA PRO A 187 -9.81 -10.11 -1.96
C PRO A 187 -9.44 -9.29 -3.20
N VAL A 188 -8.15 -9.08 -3.45
CA VAL A 188 -7.66 -8.27 -4.58
C VAL A 188 -7.91 -8.99 -5.91
N ASP A 189 -8.63 -8.36 -6.84
CA ASP A 189 -9.01 -8.99 -8.12
C ASP A 189 -7.81 -9.14 -9.08
N VAL A 190 -6.84 -8.24 -9.02
CA VAL A 190 -5.67 -8.24 -9.92
C VAL A 190 -4.41 -7.90 -9.15
N ILE A 191 -3.41 -8.77 -9.22
CA ILE A 191 -2.06 -8.52 -8.68
C ILE A 191 -1.05 -8.77 -9.79
N LEU A 192 -0.30 -7.73 -10.18
CA LEU A 192 0.71 -7.80 -11.24
C LEU A 192 2.03 -7.20 -10.77
N GLY A 193 3.11 -7.95 -10.90
CA GLY A 193 4.46 -7.49 -10.54
C GLY A 193 5.47 -8.62 -10.51
N GLY A 194 6.62 -8.35 -9.91
CA GLY A 194 7.67 -9.34 -9.65
C GLY A 194 7.42 -10.15 -8.38
N GLY A 195 8.40 -10.98 -7.99
CA GLY A 195 8.42 -11.70 -6.71
C GLY A 195 7.81 -13.09 -6.74
N MET A 196 7.73 -13.73 -7.92
CA MET A 196 7.20 -15.09 -8.07
C MET A 196 7.88 -16.07 -7.10
N GLU A 197 9.16 -15.89 -6.80
CA GLU A 197 9.94 -16.70 -5.85
C GLU A 197 9.36 -16.72 -4.43
N HIS A 198 8.54 -15.74 -4.05
CA HIS A 198 7.90 -15.70 -2.73
C HIS A 198 6.63 -16.56 -2.65
N PHE A 199 6.06 -16.95 -3.80
CA PHE A 199 4.82 -17.72 -3.90
C PHE A 199 5.03 -19.18 -4.24
N VAL A 200 6.25 -19.58 -4.66
CA VAL A 200 6.56 -20.98 -4.97
C VAL A 200 7.20 -21.66 -3.75
N ALA A 201 6.91 -22.94 -3.56
CA ALA A 201 7.53 -23.71 -2.51
C ALA A 201 9.06 -23.66 -2.69
N GLN A 202 9.75 -23.15 -1.69
CA GLN A 202 11.21 -23.14 -1.62
C GLN A 202 11.64 -24.58 -1.37
N HIS A 203 11.77 -25.39 -2.42
CA HIS A 203 12.56 -26.60 -2.33
C HIS A 203 14.01 -26.16 -2.10
N GLU A 204 14.63 -26.71 -1.05
CA GLU A 204 15.97 -26.43 -0.54
C GLU A 204 17.06 -26.46 -1.65
N THR A 205 17.14 -25.40 -2.43
CA THR A 205 18.30 -25.07 -3.21
C THR A 205 18.72 -23.69 -2.76
N GLN A 206 19.74 -23.66 -1.90
CA GLN A 206 20.45 -22.40 -1.65
C GLN A 206 20.79 -21.79 -3.01
N PRO A 207 20.40 -20.55 -3.30
CA PRO A 207 20.90 -19.88 -4.48
C PRO A 207 22.41 -19.71 -4.27
N THR A 208 23.20 -20.39 -5.08
CA THR A 208 24.59 -19.98 -5.26
C THR A 208 24.59 -18.52 -5.63
N ALA A 209 25.25 -17.70 -4.80
CA ALA A 209 25.40 -16.29 -5.02
C ALA A 209 25.81 -16.04 -6.49
N GLN A 210 24.93 -15.40 -7.25
CA GLN A 210 25.31 -14.95 -8.59
C GLN A 210 26.37 -13.87 -8.43
N PRO A 211 27.52 -14.00 -9.14
CA PRO A 211 28.53 -12.96 -9.14
C PRO A 211 27.89 -11.67 -9.66
N GLN A 212 27.99 -10.60 -8.90
CA GLN A 212 27.60 -9.28 -9.41
C GLN A 212 28.47 -8.94 -10.62
N PRO A 213 27.91 -8.44 -11.72
CA PRO A 213 28.72 -7.93 -12.83
C PRO A 213 29.60 -6.79 -12.31
N GLU A 214 30.88 -6.91 -12.54
CA GLU A 214 31.84 -5.83 -12.25
C GLU A 214 31.40 -4.56 -12.97
N ARG A 215 31.28 -3.48 -12.22
CA ARG A 215 31.02 -2.16 -12.81
C ARG A 215 32.30 -1.74 -13.57
N VAL A 216 32.16 -1.60 -14.86
CA VAL A 216 33.15 -0.93 -15.74
C VAL A 216 32.94 0.58 -15.66
#